data_48fd7144d84c8a8a7058fe611402df6f
#
_entry.id   48fd7144d84c8a8a7058fe611402df6f
#
_cell.length_a   1.000
_cell.length_b   1.000
_cell.length_c   1.000
_cell.angle_alpha   90.00
_cell.angle_beta   90.00
_cell.angle_gamma   90.00
#
_symmetry.space_group_name_H-M   'P 1'
#
loop_
_entity.id
_entity.type
_entity.pdbx_description
1 polymer ?
#
loop_
_entity_poly.entity_id
_entity_poly.type
_entity_poly.pdbx_seq_one_letter_code
_entity_poly.pdbx_strand_id
1 'polypeptide(L)'
;MQFHRYRRILANQALRRALVLGFLVRMPIFTGGIVLTLHVVSALGRTYAAAGLVSAAATVAIAVSGPWRGRLLDRMGLRRVVVPSLFVAAACWSVAPFVSYWPLLVLASVAGLFVVPTFSIIRQAIIVAVEEDDRRTAISLDSVAVELSFMVGPALGVWAATVWPTQWVLFGIQMLGVAAGVLLWVADPVIRDDRPVLDDQGEPAGAAAVARSSWFRPPFLVICLAATATTLVLGGSDLAFVAALRDFGSTSSIGWVLAVWGGGSLVGGLVYGGLHRSFSAFWLLGGLAVVTAPMALATGAPSLAVLAFVAGLFCAPTITATVDQVSRVVPAAARGEAMGWHGSFMTAGMALGAPMAGAAIDHVGWGAGFLTVAVVGLAVALVGAAATSGRARRHRAERAGRVEERTRAAATV
;
A
#
# COMPACT_ATOMS: atom_id res chain seq x y z
N MET A 1 -25.10 4.96 -7.58
CA MET A 1 -24.19 4.46 -6.53
C MET A 1 -24.99 3.59 -5.57
N GLN A 2 -24.59 2.35 -5.32
CA GLN A 2 -25.34 1.47 -4.41
C GLN A 2 -24.84 1.67 -2.98
N PHE A 3 -25.24 2.77 -2.33
CA PHE A 3 -25.01 2.98 -0.89
C PHE A 3 -25.53 1.83 -0.04
N HIS A 4 -26.54 1.13 -0.51
CA HIS A 4 -27.07 -0.08 0.12
C HIS A 4 -26.01 -1.19 0.27
N ARG A 5 -25.07 -1.34 -0.68
CA ARG A 5 -24.01 -2.33 -0.62
C ARG A 5 -23.02 -2.00 0.51
N TYR A 6 -22.60 -0.75 0.62
CA TYR A 6 -21.74 -0.30 1.72
C TYR A 6 -22.38 -0.52 3.08
N ARG A 7 -23.67 -0.17 3.21
CA ARG A 7 -24.41 -0.38 4.46
C ARG A 7 -24.51 -1.87 4.82
N ARG A 8 -24.74 -2.74 3.84
CA ARG A 8 -24.80 -4.20 4.04
C ARG A 8 -23.45 -4.74 4.53
N ILE A 9 -22.34 -4.42 3.87
CA ILE A 9 -21.04 -4.95 4.26
C ILE A 9 -20.51 -4.35 5.55
N LEU A 10 -20.81 -3.08 5.87
CA LEU A 10 -20.48 -2.45 7.14
C LEU A 10 -21.33 -2.99 8.31
N ALA A 11 -22.44 -3.67 8.07
CA ALA A 11 -23.14 -4.44 9.08
C ALA A 11 -22.33 -5.64 9.58
N ASN A 12 -21.38 -6.15 8.77
CA ASN A 12 -20.47 -7.22 9.17
C ASN A 12 -19.51 -6.73 10.26
N GLN A 13 -19.62 -7.29 11.46
CA GLN A 13 -18.85 -6.90 12.62
C GLN A 13 -17.35 -7.20 12.46
N ALA A 14 -16.98 -8.31 11.79
CA ALA A 14 -15.60 -8.67 11.56
C ALA A 14 -14.91 -7.67 10.63
N LEU A 15 -15.57 -7.28 9.53
CA LEU A 15 -15.08 -6.25 8.62
C LEU A 15 -14.91 -4.91 9.33
N ARG A 16 -15.93 -4.47 10.07
CA ARG A 16 -15.89 -3.19 10.80
C ARG A 16 -14.76 -3.16 11.82
N ARG A 17 -14.56 -4.25 12.58
CA ARG A 17 -13.43 -4.39 13.51
C ARG A 17 -12.08 -4.32 12.78
N ALA A 18 -11.93 -5.01 11.64
CA ALA A 18 -10.71 -4.99 10.86
C ALA A 18 -10.40 -3.58 10.31
N LEU A 19 -11.40 -2.84 9.83
CA LEU A 19 -11.23 -1.46 9.33
C LEU A 19 -10.82 -0.50 10.45
N VAL A 20 -11.47 -0.56 11.63
CA VAL A 20 -11.13 0.29 12.79
C VAL A 20 -9.73 -0.03 13.30
N LEU A 21 -9.40 -1.31 13.47
CA LEU A 21 -8.05 -1.74 13.85
C LEU A 21 -7.03 -1.27 12.83
N GLY A 22 -7.33 -1.40 11.53
CA GLY A 22 -6.47 -0.95 10.44
C GLY A 22 -6.18 0.55 10.52
N PHE A 23 -7.19 1.37 10.77
CA PHE A 23 -7.04 2.81 10.96
C PHE A 23 -6.14 3.13 12.16
N LEU A 24 -6.44 2.55 13.33
CA LEU A 24 -5.71 2.81 14.57
C LEU A 24 -4.24 2.40 14.51
N VAL A 25 -3.94 1.26 13.89
CA VAL A 25 -2.55 0.74 13.80
C VAL A 25 -1.72 1.52 12.77
N ARG A 26 -2.36 2.04 11.71
CA ARG A 26 -1.65 2.78 10.64
C ARG A 26 -1.37 4.23 11.00
N MET A 27 -2.19 4.88 11.83
CA MET A 27 -1.96 6.27 12.25
C MET A 27 -0.55 6.50 12.81
N PRO A 28 -0.05 5.72 13.81
CA PRO A 28 1.30 5.89 14.34
C PRO A 28 2.39 5.66 13.29
N ILE A 29 2.16 4.74 12.33
CA ILE A 29 3.12 4.42 11.27
C ILE A 29 3.36 5.65 10.37
N PHE A 30 2.29 6.27 9.88
CA PHE A 30 2.41 7.47 9.03
C PHE A 30 2.91 8.69 9.79
N THR A 31 2.49 8.84 11.05
CA THR A 31 2.90 9.95 11.91
C THR A 31 4.37 9.84 12.30
N GLY A 32 4.83 8.62 12.61
CA GLY A 32 6.18 8.34 13.12
C GLY A 32 7.28 8.80 12.17
N GLY A 33 7.11 8.62 10.86
CA GLY A 33 8.08 9.04 9.85
C GLY A 33 8.35 10.54 9.83
N ILE A 34 7.28 11.35 9.90
CA ILE A 34 7.40 12.82 9.91
C ILE A 34 7.99 13.32 11.21
N VAL A 35 7.52 12.80 12.35
CA VAL A 35 8.03 13.21 13.66
C VAL A 35 9.49 12.77 13.87
N LEU A 36 9.88 11.60 13.32
CA LEU A 36 11.28 11.15 13.30
C LEU A 36 12.16 12.15 12.52
N THR A 37 11.70 12.61 11.37
CA THR A 37 12.41 13.64 10.59
C THR A 37 12.57 14.93 11.39
N LEU A 38 11.49 15.43 11.98
CA LEU A 38 11.52 16.61 12.82
C LEU A 38 12.47 16.43 14.01
N HIS A 39 12.47 15.27 14.67
CA HIS A 39 13.35 14.98 15.79
C HIS A 39 14.83 15.00 15.38
N VAL A 40 15.19 14.36 14.27
CA VAL A 40 16.58 14.34 13.77
C VAL A 40 17.08 15.73 13.41
N VAL A 41 16.22 16.56 12.80
CA VAL A 41 16.61 17.90 12.35
C VAL A 41 16.61 18.89 13.52
N SER A 42 15.53 18.95 14.31
CA SER A 42 15.37 19.99 15.32
C SER A 42 16.02 19.64 16.69
N ALA A 43 15.93 18.38 17.15
CA ALA A 43 16.49 17.99 18.44
C ALA A 43 17.94 17.51 18.35
N LEU A 44 18.30 16.74 17.30
CA LEU A 44 19.66 16.25 17.12
C LEU A 44 20.54 17.20 16.29
N GLY A 45 20.00 18.31 15.77
CA GLY A 45 20.73 19.32 15.00
C GLY A 45 21.38 18.76 13.71
N ARG A 46 20.78 17.71 13.12
CA ARG A 46 21.31 17.07 11.92
C ARG A 46 20.62 17.60 10.65
N THR A 47 21.21 17.31 9.51
CA THR A 47 20.68 17.72 8.21
C THR A 47 19.43 16.91 7.82
N TYR A 48 18.64 17.43 6.90
CA TYR A 48 17.54 16.68 6.28
C TYR A 48 18.03 15.41 5.58
N ALA A 49 19.23 15.43 4.99
CA ALA A 49 19.85 14.25 4.42
C ALA A 49 20.09 13.14 5.46
N ALA A 50 20.54 13.53 6.67
CA ALA A 50 20.70 12.58 7.78
C ALA A 50 19.33 12.00 8.22
N ALA A 51 18.28 12.83 8.32
CA ALA A 51 16.93 12.35 8.60
C ALA A 51 16.43 11.38 7.51
N GLY A 52 16.68 11.73 6.25
CA GLY A 52 16.39 10.87 5.11
C GLY A 52 17.12 9.52 5.17
N LEU A 53 18.36 9.48 5.63
CA LEU A 53 19.12 8.24 5.79
C LEU A 53 18.51 7.32 6.85
N VAL A 54 18.07 7.86 7.99
CA VAL A 54 17.37 7.06 9.03
C VAL A 54 16.07 6.47 8.47
N SER A 55 15.28 7.30 7.78
CA SER A 55 14.02 6.86 7.16
C SER A 55 14.26 5.82 6.07
N ALA A 56 15.27 6.01 5.23
CA ALA A 56 15.64 5.06 4.18
C ALA A 56 16.11 3.73 4.77
N ALA A 57 16.98 3.74 5.79
CA ALA A 57 17.45 2.53 6.45
C ALA A 57 16.30 1.73 7.09
N ALA A 58 15.40 2.40 7.80
CA ALA A 58 14.20 1.77 8.36
C ALA A 58 13.28 1.21 7.26
N THR A 59 13.07 1.95 6.17
CA THR A 59 12.23 1.55 5.04
C THR A 59 12.81 0.32 4.32
N VAL A 60 14.11 0.28 4.09
CA VAL A 60 14.81 -0.89 3.51
C VAL A 60 14.65 -2.10 4.44
N ALA A 61 14.82 -1.92 5.75
CA ALA A 61 14.62 -2.98 6.73
C ALA A 61 13.20 -3.54 6.69
N ILE A 62 12.18 -2.68 6.60
CA ILE A 62 10.76 -3.05 6.43
C ILE A 62 10.56 -3.83 5.12
N ALA A 63 11.10 -3.34 4.00
CA ALA A 63 10.94 -3.97 2.69
C ALA A 63 11.55 -5.37 2.65
N VAL A 64 12.75 -5.54 3.21
CA VAL A 64 13.44 -6.84 3.30
C VAL A 64 12.70 -7.80 4.23
N SER A 65 12.18 -7.30 5.35
CA SER A 65 11.48 -8.14 6.33
C SER A 65 10.06 -8.55 5.87
N GLY A 66 9.41 -7.77 5.00
CA GLY A 66 8.02 -7.97 4.60
C GLY A 66 7.67 -9.38 4.13
N PRO A 67 8.37 -9.96 3.13
CA PRO A 67 8.10 -11.31 2.65
C PRO A 67 8.36 -12.39 3.71
N TRP A 68 9.43 -12.23 4.49
CA TRP A 68 9.78 -13.16 5.56
C TRP A 68 8.73 -13.13 6.68
N ARG A 69 8.33 -11.94 7.13
CA ARG A 69 7.29 -11.75 8.15
C ARG A 69 5.93 -12.24 7.67
N GLY A 70 5.59 -12.00 6.40
CA GLY A 70 4.38 -12.53 5.79
C GLY A 70 4.34 -14.06 5.77
N ARG A 71 5.46 -14.71 5.44
CA ARG A 71 5.58 -16.17 5.49
C ARG A 71 5.46 -16.71 6.92
N LEU A 72 6.06 -16.05 7.91
CA LEU A 72 5.91 -16.41 9.31
C LEU A 72 4.45 -16.32 9.74
N LEU A 73 3.73 -15.27 9.29
CA LEU A 73 2.31 -15.09 9.55
C LEU A 73 1.49 -16.26 9.01
N ASP A 74 1.77 -16.69 7.76
CA ASP A 74 1.11 -17.85 7.16
C ASP A 74 1.38 -19.16 7.89
N ARG A 75 2.60 -19.35 8.44
CA ARG A 75 3.00 -20.60 9.09
C ARG A 75 2.62 -20.67 10.57
N MET A 76 2.86 -19.59 11.32
CA MET A 76 2.78 -19.60 12.78
C MET A 76 1.54 -18.87 13.31
N GLY A 77 0.81 -18.17 12.45
CA GLY A 77 -0.35 -17.35 12.83
C GLY A 77 0.03 -16.01 13.46
N LEU A 78 -0.98 -15.17 13.66
CA LEU A 78 -0.82 -13.78 14.07
C LEU A 78 -0.10 -13.64 15.41
N ARG A 79 -0.57 -14.33 16.45
CA ARG A 79 -0.10 -14.14 17.82
C ARG A 79 1.38 -14.40 17.98
N ARG A 80 1.90 -15.47 17.35
CA ARG A 80 3.32 -15.86 17.44
C ARG A 80 4.24 -14.91 16.68
N VAL A 81 3.75 -14.27 15.64
CA VAL A 81 4.53 -13.33 14.83
C VAL A 81 4.53 -11.92 15.42
N VAL A 82 3.41 -11.50 16.00
CA VAL A 82 3.25 -10.13 16.53
C VAL A 82 4.02 -9.96 17.85
N VAL A 83 4.01 -10.94 18.75
CA VAL A 83 4.66 -10.82 20.07
C VAL A 83 6.14 -10.42 20.00
N PRO A 84 7.03 -11.11 19.25
CA PRO A 84 8.43 -10.70 19.14
C PRO A 84 8.58 -9.30 18.53
N SER A 85 7.71 -8.94 17.58
CA SER A 85 7.70 -7.60 16.98
C SER A 85 7.41 -6.51 18.00
N LEU A 86 6.42 -6.74 18.87
CA LEU A 86 6.05 -5.78 19.91
C LEU A 86 7.18 -5.58 20.92
N PHE A 87 7.83 -6.67 21.34
CA PHE A 87 8.98 -6.58 22.26
C PHE A 87 10.13 -5.80 21.64
N VAL A 88 10.53 -6.11 20.41
CA VAL A 88 11.62 -5.41 19.74
C VAL A 88 11.26 -3.95 19.47
N ALA A 89 10.04 -3.68 18.98
CA ALA A 89 9.58 -2.32 18.75
C ALA A 89 9.55 -1.51 20.06
N ALA A 90 8.98 -2.06 21.14
CA ALA A 90 8.94 -1.42 22.44
C ALA A 90 10.35 -1.14 22.96
N ALA A 91 11.26 -2.10 22.93
CA ALA A 91 12.64 -1.93 23.38
C ALA A 91 13.39 -0.87 22.54
N CYS A 92 13.34 -0.96 21.21
CA CYS A 92 14.01 0.00 20.35
C CYS A 92 13.45 1.41 20.52
N TRP A 93 12.12 1.58 20.47
CA TRP A 93 11.50 2.91 20.51
C TRP A 93 11.42 3.52 21.92
N SER A 94 11.61 2.73 22.99
CA SER A 94 11.79 3.27 24.34
C SER A 94 13.13 3.99 24.49
N VAL A 95 14.13 3.64 23.70
CA VAL A 95 15.49 4.18 23.79
C VAL A 95 15.80 5.17 22.67
N ALA A 96 15.35 4.84 21.43
CA ALA A 96 15.72 5.57 20.22
C ALA A 96 15.49 7.10 20.27
N PRO A 97 14.38 7.63 20.83
CA PRO A 97 14.16 9.07 20.90
C PRO A 97 15.12 9.83 21.82
N PHE A 98 15.84 9.14 22.70
CA PHE A 98 16.68 9.73 23.74
C PHE A 98 18.18 9.55 23.51
N VAL A 99 18.56 8.95 22.39
CA VAL A 99 19.97 8.70 22.05
C VAL A 99 20.44 9.59 20.90
N SER A 100 21.76 9.60 20.66
CA SER A 100 22.36 10.32 19.55
C SER A 100 22.04 9.66 18.19
N TYR A 101 22.41 10.33 17.11
CA TYR A 101 22.05 9.97 15.73
C TYR A 101 22.37 8.52 15.32
N TRP A 102 23.59 8.03 15.59
CA TRP A 102 24.00 6.70 15.13
C TRP A 102 23.25 5.55 15.82
N PRO A 103 23.12 5.56 17.17
CA PRO A 103 22.26 4.59 17.84
C PRO A 103 20.80 4.68 17.40
N LEU A 104 20.25 5.89 17.17
CA LEU A 104 18.90 6.08 16.66
C LEU A 104 18.73 5.36 15.29
N LEU A 105 19.68 5.56 14.37
CA LEU A 105 19.65 4.92 13.04
C LEU A 105 19.63 3.39 13.16
N VAL A 106 20.48 2.81 14.01
CA VAL A 106 20.54 1.37 14.24
C VAL A 106 19.23 0.86 14.84
N LEU A 107 18.74 1.51 15.90
CA LEU A 107 17.50 1.10 16.59
C LEU A 107 16.28 1.22 15.67
N ALA A 108 16.18 2.27 14.85
CA ALA A 108 15.12 2.43 13.87
C ALA A 108 15.16 1.34 12.78
N SER A 109 16.36 0.96 12.34
CA SER A 109 16.55 -0.12 11.37
C SER A 109 16.17 -1.48 11.96
N VAL A 110 16.57 -1.77 13.19
CA VAL A 110 16.20 -3.00 13.91
C VAL A 110 14.67 -3.05 14.12
N ALA A 111 14.07 -1.96 14.57
CA ALA A 111 12.61 -1.87 14.69
C ALA A 111 11.91 -2.11 13.34
N GLY A 112 12.48 -1.61 12.24
CA GLY A 112 12.00 -1.85 10.87
C GLY A 112 12.02 -3.33 10.47
N LEU A 113 13.10 -4.07 10.82
CA LEU A 113 13.19 -5.52 10.56
C LEU A 113 12.11 -6.32 11.31
N PHE A 114 11.72 -5.86 12.49
CA PHE A 114 10.71 -6.50 13.33
C PHE A 114 9.36 -5.80 13.28
N VAL A 115 9.10 -5.00 12.24
CA VAL A 115 7.81 -4.33 12.09
C VAL A 115 6.66 -5.33 12.07
N VAL A 116 5.56 -5.00 12.75
CA VAL A 116 4.32 -5.78 12.64
C VAL A 116 3.79 -5.65 11.22
N PRO A 117 3.54 -6.74 10.48
CA PRO A 117 3.07 -6.68 9.09
C PRO A 117 1.57 -6.28 9.02
N THR A 118 1.23 -5.11 9.54
CA THR A 118 -0.13 -4.63 9.76
C THR A 118 -0.95 -4.57 8.48
N PHE A 119 -0.37 -4.11 7.37
CA PHE A 119 -1.05 -4.08 6.08
C PHE A 119 -1.43 -5.48 5.60
N SER A 120 -0.55 -6.47 5.79
CA SER A 120 -0.81 -7.85 5.43
C SER A 120 -1.91 -8.44 6.31
N ILE A 121 -1.83 -8.25 7.63
CA ILE A 121 -2.80 -8.76 8.61
C ILE A 121 -4.20 -8.19 8.33
N ILE A 122 -4.32 -6.87 8.25
CA ILE A 122 -5.62 -6.21 8.06
C ILE A 122 -6.24 -6.59 6.72
N ARG A 123 -5.45 -6.61 5.63
CA ARG A 123 -5.95 -7.01 4.31
C ARG A 123 -6.42 -8.47 4.27
N GLN A 124 -5.70 -9.38 4.92
CA GLN A 124 -6.14 -10.78 5.04
C GLN A 124 -7.42 -10.88 5.85
N ALA A 125 -7.50 -10.20 7.02
CA ALA A 125 -8.69 -10.18 7.83
C ALA A 125 -9.92 -9.64 7.08
N ILE A 126 -9.74 -8.60 6.26
CA ILE A 126 -10.81 -8.05 5.41
C ILE A 126 -11.24 -9.07 4.34
N ILE A 127 -10.28 -9.73 3.69
CA ILE A 127 -10.57 -10.72 2.64
C ILE A 127 -11.34 -11.91 3.19
N VAL A 128 -11.00 -12.38 4.40
CA VAL A 128 -11.68 -13.50 5.06
C VAL A 128 -13.06 -13.09 5.60
N ALA A 129 -13.22 -11.83 6.01
CA ALA A 129 -14.47 -11.34 6.60
C ALA A 129 -15.64 -11.19 5.60
N VAL A 130 -15.38 -11.22 4.28
CA VAL A 130 -16.39 -10.93 3.26
C VAL A 130 -16.41 -12.00 2.17
N GLU A 131 -17.56 -12.15 1.52
CA GLU A 131 -17.72 -13.00 0.33
C GLU A 131 -16.93 -12.43 -0.86
N GLU A 132 -16.64 -13.28 -1.86
CA GLU A 132 -15.82 -12.91 -3.00
C GLU A 132 -16.34 -11.68 -3.77
N ASP A 133 -17.66 -11.60 -3.94
CA ASP A 133 -18.31 -10.48 -4.63
C ASP A 133 -18.16 -9.16 -3.89
N ASP A 134 -18.08 -9.17 -2.56
CA ASP A 134 -17.97 -7.99 -1.72
C ASP A 134 -16.50 -7.60 -1.40
N ARG A 135 -15.54 -8.48 -1.75
CA ARG A 135 -14.10 -8.30 -1.44
C ARG A 135 -13.54 -6.98 -1.95
N ARG A 136 -13.85 -6.62 -3.20
CA ARG A 136 -13.37 -5.36 -3.78
C ARG A 136 -13.89 -4.14 -3.01
N THR A 137 -15.17 -4.14 -2.64
CA THR A 137 -15.78 -3.04 -1.88
C THR A 137 -15.17 -2.93 -0.49
N ALA A 138 -14.87 -4.05 0.16
CA ALA A 138 -14.23 -4.09 1.47
C ALA A 138 -12.76 -3.60 1.41
N ILE A 139 -11.99 -4.00 0.38
CA ILE A 139 -10.62 -3.53 0.15
C ILE A 139 -10.61 -2.03 -0.18
N SER A 140 -11.62 -1.55 -0.93
CA SER A 140 -11.78 -0.11 -1.19
C SER A 140 -12.02 0.70 0.08
N LEU A 141 -12.84 0.20 1.01
CA LEU A 141 -13.00 0.82 2.33
C LEU A 141 -11.70 0.82 3.14
N ASP A 142 -10.90 -0.24 3.02
CA ASP A 142 -9.55 -0.27 3.62
C ASP A 142 -8.64 0.82 3.03
N SER A 143 -8.67 1.00 1.72
CA SER A 143 -7.90 2.07 1.05
C SER A 143 -8.32 3.46 1.55
N VAL A 144 -9.61 3.69 1.75
CA VAL A 144 -10.13 4.94 2.35
C VAL A 144 -9.63 5.10 3.79
N ALA A 145 -9.63 4.04 4.59
CA ALA A 145 -9.12 4.08 5.96
C ALA A 145 -7.60 4.37 6.00
N VAL A 146 -6.84 3.84 5.05
CA VAL A 146 -5.41 4.16 4.86
C VAL A 146 -5.22 5.65 4.57
N GLU A 147 -6.00 6.19 3.62
CA GLU A 147 -5.93 7.59 3.23
C GLU A 147 -6.24 8.52 4.40
N LEU A 148 -7.31 8.23 5.14
CA LEU A 148 -7.64 8.98 6.35
C LEU A 148 -6.54 8.92 7.40
N SER A 149 -5.90 7.75 7.59
CA SER A 149 -4.78 7.61 8.52
C SER A 149 -3.57 8.44 8.08
N PHE A 150 -3.30 8.50 6.77
CA PHE A 150 -2.23 9.28 6.18
C PHE A 150 -2.49 10.80 6.28
N MET A 151 -3.75 11.24 6.17
CA MET A 151 -4.09 12.67 6.29
C MET A 151 -4.07 13.14 7.74
N VAL A 152 -4.70 12.37 8.65
CA VAL A 152 -4.91 12.78 10.05
C VAL A 152 -3.65 12.59 10.89
N GLY A 153 -2.97 11.45 10.73
CA GLY A 153 -1.81 11.11 11.55
C GLY A 153 -0.70 12.15 11.52
N PRO A 154 -0.13 12.46 10.35
CA PRO A 154 0.92 13.47 10.20
C PRO A 154 0.52 14.86 10.72
N ALA A 155 -0.72 15.29 10.45
CA ALA A 155 -1.21 16.59 10.92
C ALA A 155 -1.19 16.68 12.45
N LEU A 156 -1.68 15.65 13.14
CA LEU A 156 -1.63 15.58 14.61
C LEU A 156 -0.21 15.47 15.13
N GLY A 157 0.66 14.71 14.46
CA GLY A 157 2.06 14.56 14.88
C GLY A 157 2.87 15.85 14.76
N VAL A 158 2.71 16.57 13.65
CA VAL A 158 3.35 17.88 13.47
C VAL A 158 2.83 18.87 14.49
N TRP A 159 1.52 18.97 14.70
CA TRP A 159 0.94 19.82 15.74
C TRP A 159 1.50 19.48 17.11
N ALA A 160 1.56 18.21 17.50
CA ALA A 160 2.14 17.80 18.77
C ALA A 160 3.62 18.24 18.91
N ALA A 161 4.40 18.14 17.83
CA ALA A 161 5.80 18.54 17.80
C ALA A 161 6.00 20.06 17.88
N THR A 162 4.97 20.89 17.69
CA THR A 162 5.02 22.33 17.97
C THR A 162 4.78 22.67 19.44
N VAL A 163 4.12 21.78 20.19
CA VAL A 163 3.72 22.00 21.59
C VAL A 163 4.70 21.34 22.58
N TRP A 164 5.20 20.15 22.22
CA TRP A 164 6.08 19.36 23.09
C TRP A 164 7.43 19.07 22.43
N PRO A 165 8.50 18.81 23.23
CA PRO A 165 9.79 18.39 22.68
C PRO A 165 9.65 17.14 21.85
N THR A 166 10.26 17.16 20.65
CA THR A 166 10.08 16.12 19.63
C THR A 166 10.46 14.71 20.10
N GLN A 167 11.38 14.58 21.06
CA GLN A 167 11.75 13.29 21.66
C GLN A 167 10.57 12.62 22.37
N TRP A 168 9.77 13.39 23.13
CA TRP A 168 8.60 12.86 23.83
C TRP A 168 7.45 12.60 22.88
N VAL A 169 7.30 13.42 21.84
CA VAL A 169 6.29 13.19 20.78
C VAL A 169 6.62 11.93 20.01
N LEU A 170 7.88 11.74 19.62
CA LEU A 170 8.34 10.53 18.93
C LEU A 170 8.14 9.29 19.79
N PHE A 171 8.55 9.34 21.07
CA PHE A 171 8.32 8.27 22.04
C PHE A 171 6.82 7.93 22.15
N GLY A 172 5.97 8.93 22.37
CA GLY A 172 4.53 8.75 22.55
C GLY A 172 3.87 8.11 21.31
N ILE A 173 4.21 8.58 20.10
CA ILE A 173 3.70 8.06 18.84
C ILE A 173 4.13 6.60 18.63
N GLN A 174 5.38 6.28 18.91
CA GLN A 174 5.88 4.92 18.75
C GLN A 174 5.30 3.97 19.80
N MET A 175 5.11 4.44 21.05
CA MET A 175 4.42 3.66 22.08
C MET A 175 2.92 3.49 21.76
N LEU A 176 2.28 4.47 21.14
CA LEU A 176 0.92 4.33 20.60
C LEU A 176 0.88 3.26 19.51
N GLY A 177 1.91 3.17 18.67
CA GLY A 177 2.08 2.10 17.68
C GLY A 177 2.22 0.72 18.32
N VAL A 178 3.01 0.61 19.40
CA VAL A 178 3.12 -0.63 20.19
C VAL A 178 1.78 -0.99 20.83
N ALA A 179 1.08 -0.03 21.44
CA ALA A 179 -0.22 -0.24 22.05
C ALA A 179 -1.28 -0.69 21.02
N ALA A 180 -1.28 -0.07 19.82
CA ALA A 180 -2.13 -0.49 18.72
C ALA A 180 -1.79 -1.90 18.22
N GLY A 181 -0.52 -2.28 18.21
CA GLY A 181 -0.08 -3.65 17.94
C GLY A 181 -0.50 -4.64 19.02
N VAL A 182 -0.51 -4.26 20.30
CA VAL A 182 -1.08 -5.06 21.39
C VAL A 182 -2.58 -5.23 21.20
N LEU A 183 -3.29 -4.15 20.84
CA LEU A 183 -4.73 -4.21 20.54
C LEU A 183 -5.01 -5.18 19.38
N LEU A 184 -4.17 -5.15 18.33
CA LEU A 184 -4.26 -6.10 17.20
C LEU A 184 -4.04 -7.54 17.67
N TRP A 185 -3.08 -7.77 18.57
CA TRP A 185 -2.78 -9.09 19.14
C TRP A 185 -3.93 -9.62 20.00
N VAL A 186 -4.55 -8.76 20.83
CA VAL A 186 -5.70 -9.10 21.66
C VAL A 186 -6.94 -9.38 20.80
N ALA A 187 -7.18 -8.53 19.80
CA ALA A 187 -8.32 -8.67 18.91
C ALA A 187 -8.27 -9.93 18.04
N ASP A 188 -7.06 -10.44 17.77
CA ASP A 188 -6.77 -11.66 17.02
C ASP A 188 -7.69 -11.86 15.81
N PRO A 189 -7.71 -10.92 14.85
CA PRO A 189 -8.62 -11.02 13.72
C PRO A 189 -8.34 -12.29 12.92
N VAL A 190 -9.39 -12.96 12.49
CA VAL A 190 -9.28 -14.16 11.65
C VAL A 190 -8.61 -13.78 10.33
N ILE A 191 -7.41 -14.30 10.10
CA ILE A 191 -6.61 -14.05 8.89
C ILE A 191 -6.55 -15.26 7.95
N ARG A 192 -7.11 -16.39 8.38
CA ARG A 192 -7.22 -17.62 7.60
C ARG A 192 -8.66 -18.03 7.48
N ASP A 193 -9.01 -18.53 6.34
CA ASP A 193 -10.25 -19.28 6.18
C ASP A 193 -9.95 -20.72 6.66
N ASP A 194 -10.31 -21.01 7.91
CA ASP A 194 -10.16 -22.35 8.49
C ASP A 194 -11.18 -23.37 7.94
N ARG A 195 -11.97 -22.97 6.92
CA ARG A 195 -12.79 -23.93 6.19
C ARG A 195 -11.86 -24.98 5.60
N PRO A 196 -12.03 -26.26 5.92
CA PRO A 196 -11.24 -27.30 5.30
C PRO A 196 -11.43 -27.21 3.79
N VAL A 197 -10.36 -26.94 3.06
CA VAL A 197 -10.34 -27.14 1.62
C VAL A 197 -10.42 -28.64 1.47
N LEU A 198 -11.57 -29.15 1.13
CA LEU A 198 -11.76 -30.55 0.80
C LEU A 198 -11.09 -30.78 -0.56
N ASP A 199 -10.31 -31.84 -0.66
CA ASP A 199 -9.80 -32.32 -1.96
C ASP A 199 -10.95 -32.91 -2.79
N ASP A 200 -10.66 -33.32 -4.02
CA ASP A 200 -11.63 -33.95 -4.93
C ASP A 200 -12.23 -35.26 -4.36
N GLN A 201 -11.74 -35.75 -3.23
CA GLN A 201 -12.18 -36.94 -2.51
C GLN A 201 -12.98 -36.60 -1.24
N GLY A 202 -13.16 -35.31 -0.92
CA GLY A 202 -13.91 -34.85 0.25
C GLY A 202 -13.13 -34.95 1.57
N GLU A 203 -11.83 -35.25 1.52
CA GLU A 203 -10.94 -35.26 2.69
C GLU A 203 -10.36 -33.85 2.93
N PRO A 204 -10.11 -33.48 4.21
CA PRO A 204 -9.43 -32.24 4.51
C PRO A 204 -8.05 -32.23 3.86
N ALA A 205 -7.87 -31.43 2.80
CA ALA A 205 -6.56 -31.24 2.21
C ALA A 205 -5.64 -30.71 3.29
N GLY A 206 -4.72 -31.55 3.76
CA GLY A 206 -3.78 -31.20 4.80
C GLY A 206 -3.11 -29.88 4.45
N ALA A 207 -2.83 -29.03 5.45
CA ALA A 207 -2.16 -27.74 5.28
C ALA A 207 -0.71 -27.94 4.83
N ALA A 208 -0.51 -28.54 3.66
CA ALA A 208 0.78 -28.67 3.01
C ALA A 208 1.27 -27.26 2.70
N ALA A 209 2.49 -26.93 3.14
CA ALA A 209 3.11 -25.65 2.85
C ALA A 209 3.13 -25.45 1.33
N VAL A 210 2.31 -24.51 0.84
CA VAL A 210 2.22 -24.22 -0.59
C VAL A 210 3.59 -23.77 -1.07
N ALA A 211 4.20 -24.53 -1.99
CA ALA A 211 5.50 -24.20 -2.53
C ALA A 211 5.46 -22.84 -3.20
N ARG A 212 6.44 -21.95 -2.91
CA ARG A 212 6.52 -20.62 -3.54
C ARG A 212 6.48 -20.69 -5.05
N SER A 213 7.09 -21.71 -5.66
CA SER A 213 7.11 -21.94 -7.10
C SER A 213 5.72 -22.12 -7.73
N SER A 214 4.68 -22.43 -6.94
CA SER A 214 3.33 -22.62 -7.45
C SER A 214 2.61 -21.29 -7.73
N TRP A 215 2.88 -20.24 -6.96
CA TRP A 215 2.21 -18.94 -7.06
C TRP A 215 3.13 -17.76 -7.39
N PHE A 216 4.45 -17.83 -7.04
CA PHE A 216 5.43 -16.80 -7.39
C PHE A 216 5.80 -16.92 -8.87
N ARG A 217 4.84 -16.63 -9.71
CA ARG A 217 4.86 -16.80 -11.17
C ARG A 217 4.63 -15.48 -11.87
N PRO A 218 4.87 -15.39 -13.18
CA PRO A 218 4.66 -14.16 -13.94
C PRO A 218 3.33 -13.42 -13.69
N PRO A 219 2.17 -14.07 -13.48
CA PRO A 219 0.94 -13.34 -13.16
C PRO A 219 1.04 -12.52 -11.86
N PHE A 220 1.62 -13.09 -10.81
CA PHE A 220 1.84 -12.40 -9.55
C PHE A 220 2.86 -11.26 -9.68
N LEU A 221 4.00 -11.51 -10.35
CA LEU A 221 5.05 -10.50 -10.57
C LEU A 221 4.55 -9.31 -11.39
N VAL A 222 3.71 -9.57 -12.38
CA VAL A 222 3.07 -8.53 -13.20
C VAL A 222 2.15 -7.63 -12.37
N ILE A 223 1.40 -8.18 -11.41
CA ILE A 223 0.60 -7.39 -10.47
C ILE A 223 1.50 -6.57 -9.54
N CYS A 224 2.59 -7.17 -9.03
CA CYS A 224 3.56 -6.46 -8.20
C CYS A 224 4.24 -5.32 -8.97
N LEU A 225 4.54 -5.49 -10.26
CA LEU A 225 5.08 -4.43 -11.11
C LEU A 225 4.08 -3.27 -11.28
N ALA A 226 2.78 -3.56 -11.44
CA ALA A 226 1.75 -2.53 -11.45
C ALA A 226 1.70 -1.77 -10.11
N ALA A 227 1.82 -2.48 -8.98
CA ALA A 227 1.85 -1.87 -7.66
C ALA A 227 3.10 -0.99 -7.47
N THR A 228 4.28 -1.45 -7.91
CA THR A 228 5.52 -0.65 -7.91
C THR A 228 5.36 0.62 -8.74
N ALA A 229 4.87 0.51 -9.98
CA ALA A 229 4.69 1.66 -10.85
C ALA A 229 3.65 2.65 -10.29
N THR A 230 2.59 2.15 -9.65
CA THR A 230 1.60 3.00 -8.97
C THR A 230 2.26 3.84 -7.89
N THR A 231 2.98 3.22 -6.96
CA THR A 231 3.62 3.94 -5.86
C THR A 231 4.81 4.79 -6.31
N LEU A 232 5.47 4.44 -7.42
CA LEU A 232 6.46 5.29 -8.08
C LEU A 232 5.82 6.59 -8.58
N VAL A 233 4.67 6.50 -9.25
CA VAL A 233 3.92 7.69 -9.69
C VAL A 233 3.52 8.54 -8.50
N LEU A 234 3.02 7.93 -7.42
CA LEU A 234 2.61 8.64 -6.21
C LEU A 234 3.81 9.35 -5.54
N GLY A 235 4.89 8.61 -5.24
CA GLY A 235 6.05 9.16 -4.54
C GLY A 235 6.80 10.25 -5.33
N GLY A 236 6.84 10.12 -6.66
CA GLY A 236 7.41 11.17 -7.50
C GLY A 236 6.50 12.40 -7.63
N SER A 237 5.18 12.18 -7.65
CA SER A 237 4.21 13.28 -7.62
C SER A 237 4.26 14.07 -6.32
N ASP A 238 4.46 13.40 -5.15
CA ASP A 238 4.64 14.08 -3.86
C ASP A 238 5.77 15.11 -3.91
N LEU A 239 6.92 14.74 -4.46
CA LEU A 239 8.06 15.66 -4.62
C LEU A 239 7.73 16.78 -5.62
N ALA A 240 7.10 16.44 -6.74
CA ALA A 240 6.74 17.41 -7.78
C ALA A 240 5.71 18.45 -7.29
N PHE A 241 4.75 18.07 -6.42
CA PHE A 241 3.85 19.02 -5.75
C PHE A 241 4.61 20.05 -4.93
N VAL A 242 5.58 19.58 -4.13
CA VAL A 242 6.40 20.47 -3.30
C VAL A 242 7.21 21.43 -4.19
N ALA A 243 7.84 20.93 -5.25
CA ALA A 243 8.64 21.72 -6.16
C ALA A 243 7.79 22.77 -6.89
N ALA A 244 6.62 22.38 -7.44
CA ALA A 244 5.71 23.29 -8.14
C ALA A 244 5.18 24.40 -7.23
N LEU A 245 4.72 24.09 -6.03
CA LEU A 245 4.16 25.07 -5.11
C LEU A 245 5.22 26.02 -4.54
N ARG A 246 6.46 25.56 -4.44
CA ARG A 246 7.58 26.46 -4.12
C ARG A 246 7.89 27.40 -5.27
N ASP A 247 7.92 26.93 -6.49
CA ASP A 247 8.13 27.73 -7.70
C ASP A 247 7.02 28.79 -7.89
N PHE A 248 5.76 28.43 -7.58
CA PHE A 248 4.64 29.37 -7.55
C PHE A 248 4.67 30.37 -6.38
N GLY A 249 5.68 30.33 -5.49
CA GLY A 249 5.71 31.15 -4.26
C GLY A 249 4.61 30.82 -3.26
N SER A 250 3.96 29.68 -3.40
CA SER A 250 2.76 29.26 -2.66
C SER A 250 3.03 28.07 -1.74
N THR A 251 4.17 28.06 -1.04
CA THR A 251 4.62 26.94 -0.15
C THR A 251 3.58 26.63 0.94
N SER A 252 2.88 27.64 1.46
CA SER A 252 1.78 27.45 2.42
C SER A 252 0.59 26.67 1.86
N SER A 253 0.49 26.53 0.55
CA SER A 253 -0.58 25.79 -0.13
C SER A 253 -0.34 24.28 -0.21
N ILE A 254 0.86 23.79 0.13
CA ILE A 254 1.21 22.36 0.04
C ILE A 254 0.19 21.51 0.79
N GLY A 255 -0.14 21.89 2.02
CA GLY A 255 -1.05 21.08 2.86
C GLY A 255 -2.44 20.92 2.28
N TRP A 256 -3.08 22.02 1.83
CA TRP A 256 -4.43 21.92 1.31
C TRP A 256 -4.50 21.31 -0.10
N VAL A 257 -3.48 21.50 -0.94
CA VAL A 257 -3.40 20.85 -2.27
C VAL A 257 -3.29 19.34 -2.11
N LEU A 258 -2.43 18.87 -1.21
CA LEU A 258 -2.34 17.43 -0.88
C LEU A 258 -3.63 16.90 -0.24
N ALA A 259 -4.31 17.69 0.59
CA ALA A 259 -5.62 17.31 1.13
C ALA A 259 -6.68 17.17 0.04
N VAL A 260 -6.69 18.05 -0.97
CA VAL A 260 -7.59 17.96 -2.13
C VAL A 260 -7.27 16.71 -2.95
N TRP A 261 -5.98 16.39 -3.15
CA TRP A 261 -5.55 15.15 -3.81
C TRP A 261 -6.02 13.91 -3.04
N GLY A 262 -5.81 13.87 -1.73
CA GLY A 262 -6.33 12.81 -0.84
C GLY A 262 -7.85 12.72 -0.86
N GLY A 263 -8.56 13.86 -0.92
CA GLY A 263 -10.00 13.91 -1.14
C GLY A 263 -10.43 13.24 -2.45
N GLY A 264 -9.70 13.47 -3.54
CA GLY A 264 -9.88 12.77 -4.80
C GLY A 264 -9.71 11.26 -4.65
N SER A 265 -8.64 10.82 -3.97
CA SER A 265 -8.35 9.41 -3.70
C SER A 265 -9.48 8.75 -2.90
N LEU A 266 -9.98 9.41 -1.87
CA LEU A 266 -11.12 8.95 -1.07
C LEU A 266 -12.38 8.77 -1.94
N VAL A 267 -12.73 9.78 -2.73
CA VAL A 267 -13.90 9.72 -3.63
C VAL A 267 -13.72 8.60 -4.67
N GLY A 268 -12.55 8.52 -5.30
CA GLY A 268 -12.23 7.48 -6.28
C GLY A 268 -12.32 6.08 -5.69
N GLY A 269 -11.79 5.89 -4.49
CA GLY A 269 -11.87 4.64 -3.75
C GLY A 269 -13.31 4.22 -3.46
N LEU A 270 -14.14 5.13 -2.96
CA LEU A 270 -15.56 4.88 -2.69
C LEU A 270 -16.34 4.55 -3.99
N VAL A 271 -16.10 5.31 -5.06
CA VAL A 271 -16.74 5.04 -6.35
C VAL A 271 -16.35 3.67 -6.88
N TYR A 272 -15.03 3.36 -6.88
CA TYR A 272 -14.52 2.08 -7.37
C TYR A 272 -15.05 0.89 -6.57
N GLY A 273 -15.11 1.00 -5.26
CA GLY A 273 -15.65 -0.04 -4.39
C GLY A 273 -17.15 -0.32 -4.62
N GLY A 274 -17.91 0.69 -5.08
CA GLY A 274 -19.33 0.56 -5.43
C GLY A 274 -19.60 0.01 -6.83
N LEU A 275 -18.58 -0.13 -7.71
CA LEU A 275 -18.77 -0.65 -9.06
C LEU A 275 -18.94 -2.18 -9.06
N HIS A 276 -19.75 -2.71 -9.98
CA HIS A 276 -19.97 -4.16 -10.13
C HIS A 276 -18.82 -4.87 -10.88
N ARG A 277 -18.03 -4.12 -11.67
CA ARG A 277 -16.93 -4.66 -12.49
C ARG A 277 -15.59 -4.31 -11.88
N SER A 278 -14.68 -5.26 -11.79
CA SER A 278 -13.28 -4.99 -11.50
C SER A 278 -12.56 -4.57 -12.79
N PHE A 279 -11.81 -3.47 -12.70
CA PHE A 279 -10.92 -3.06 -13.78
C PHE A 279 -9.53 -3.66 -13.56
N SER A 280 -8.81 -3.90 -14.66
CA SER A 280 -7.41 -4.30 -14.57
C SER A 280 -6.59 -3.18 -13.91
N ALA A 281 -5.67 -3.56 -13.02
CA ALA A 281 -4.74 -2.62 -12.39
C ALA A 281 -3.95 -1.79 -13.42
N PHE A 282 -3.65 -2.37 -14.60
CA PHE A 282 -2.95 -1.64 -15.66
C PHE A 282 -3.81 -0.56 -16.32
N TRP A 283 -5.10 -0.76 -16.49
CA TRP A 283 -5.98 0.31 -17.01
C TRP A 283 -6.11 1.45 -16.01
N LEU A 284 -6.20 1.14 -14.72
CA LEU A 284 -6.26 2.16 -13.67
C LEU A 284 -4.92 2.90 -13.52
N LEU A 285 -3.79 2.19 -13.61
CA LEU A 285 -2.46 2.79 -13.65
C LEU A 285 -2.27 3.69 -14.88
N GLY A 286 -2.73 3.24 -16.05
CA GLY A 286 -2.74 4.07 -17.26
C GLY A 286 -3.58 5.34 -17.10
N GLY A 287 -4.76 5.22 -16.51
CA GLY A 287 -5.61 6.35 -16.14
C GLY A 287 -4.88 7.31 -15.18
N LEU A 288 -4.29 6.79 -14.08
CA LEU A 288 -3.50 7.58 -13.13
C LEU A 288 -2.37 8.34 -13.86
N ALA A 289 -1.60 7.66 -14.70
CA ALA A 289 -0.49 8.27 -15.44
C ALA A 289 -0.97 9.37 -16.40
N VAL A 290 -2.04 9.11 -17.16
CA VAL A 290 -2.62 10.09 -18.10
C VAL A 290 -3.12 11.35 -17.39
N VAL A 291 -3.76 11.21 -16.21
CA VAL A 291 -4.25 12.37 -15.46
C VAL A 291 -3.18 13.08 -14.64
N THR A 292 -2.04 12.42 -14.39
CA THR A 292 -0.87 13.02 -13.72
C THR A 292 -0.09 13.94 -14.67
N ALA A 293 0.03 13.59 -15.95
CA ALA A 293 0.80 14.35 -16.91
C ALA A 293 0.34 15.84 -17.06
N PRO A 294 -0.98 16.17 -17.14
CA PRO A 294 -1.45 17.55 -17.21
C PRO A 294 -1.09 18.43 -16.01
N MET A 295 -0.70 17.87 -14.86
CA MET A 295 -0.23 18.67 -13.72
C MET A 295 0.99 19.51 -14.07
N ALA A 296 1.81 19.06 -15.02
CA ALA A 296 2.95 19.83 -15.54
C ALA A 296 2.54 21.16 -16.23
N LEU A 297 1.26 21.35 -16.55
CA LEU A 297 0.70 22.55 -17.18
C LEU A 297 0.03 23.48 -16.16
N ALA A 298 0.10 23.18 -14.87
CA ALA A 298 -0.51 24.02 -13.85
C ALA A 298 0.13 25.41 -13.82
N THR A 299 -0.70 26.44 -13.66
CA THR A 299 -0.27 27.85 -13.65
C THR A 299 -0.25 28.47 -12.25
N GLY A 300 -0.61 27.67 -11.23
CA GLY A 300 -0.64 28.09 -9.83
C GLY A 300 -1.31 27.02 -8.93
N ALA A 301 -1.34 27.30 -7.63
CA ALA A 301 -1.87 26.35 -6.65
C ALA A 301 -3.34 25.91 -6.90
N PRO A 302 -4.29 26.79 -7.30
CA PRO A 302 -5.66 26.37 -7.56
C PRO A 302 -5.79 25.41 -8.76
N SER A 303 -5.11 25.71 -9.88
CA SER A 303 -5.13 24.85 -11.07
C SER A 303 -4.47 23.50 -10.77
N LEU A 304 -3.35 23.49 -10.02
CA LEU A 304 -2.69 22.28 -9.57
C LEU A 304 -3.60 21.44 -8.67
N ALA A 305 -4.36 22.06 -7.77
CA ALA A 305 -5.29 21.36 -6.89
C ALA A 305 -6.43 20.66 -7.64
N VAL A 306 -6.99 21.32 -8.67
CA VAL A 306 -8.03 20.71 -9.52
C VAL A 306 -7.49 19.49 -10.25
N LEU A 307 -6.31 19.60 -10.85
CA LEU A 307 -5.65 18.48 -11.53
C LEU A 307 -5.26 17.37 -10.53
N ALA A 308 -4.79 17.75 -9.34
CA ALA A 308 -4.49 16.82 -8.24
C ALA A 308 -5.73 16.04 -7.79
N PHE A 309 -6.89 16.69 -7.65
CA PHE A 309 -8.15 16.01 -7.34
C PHE A 309 -8.48 14.93 -8.38
N VAL A 310 -8.37 15.29 -9.67
CA VAL A 310 -8.65 14.36 -10.77
C VAL A 310 -7.69 13.16 -10.75
N ALA A 311 -6.39 13.38 -10.50
CA ALA A 311 -5.42 12.30 -10.38
C ALA A 311 -5.68 11.46 -9.11
N GLY A 312 -6.07 12.10 -8.02
CA GLY A 312 -6.49 11.45 -6.78
C GLY A 312 -7.56 10.39 -7.02
N LEU A 313 -8.54 10.65 -7.90
CA LEU A 313 -9.61 9.69 -8.21
C LEU A 313 -9.10 8.31 -8.67
N PHE A 314 -7.87 8.19 -9.14
CA PHE A 314 -7.27 6.94 -9.59
C PHE A 314 -6.34 6.30 -8.55
N CYS A 315 -5.91 7.00 -7.49
CA CYS A 315 -4.93 6.50 -6.52
C CYS A 315 -5.45 5.26 -5.78
N ALA A 316 -6.48 5.40 -4.96
CA ALA A 316 -7.06 4.30 -4.20
C ALA A 316 -7.62 3.17 -5.09
N PRO A 317 -8.31 3.44 -6.22
CA PRO A 317 -8.74 2.39 -7.15
C PRO A 317 -7.59 1.52 -7.66
N THR A 318 -6.46 2.12 -8.05
CA THR A 318 -5.31 1.39 -8.59
C THR A 318 -4.69 0.48 -7.54
N ILE A 319 -4.48 0.98 -6.32
CA ILE A 319 -3.97 0.18 -5.20
C ILE A 319 -4.94 -0.96 -4.87
N THR A 320 -6.24 -0.64 -4.75
CA THR A 320 -7.30 -1.63 -4.48
C THR A 320 -7.31 -2.75 -5.51
N ALA A 321 -7.18 -2.41 -6.80
CA ALA A 321 -7.16 -3.40 -7.88
C ALA A 321 -5.96 -4.34 -7.79
N THR A 322 -4.76 -3.85 -7.42
CA THR A 322 -3.58 -4.71 -7.25
C THR A 322 -3.76 -5.69 -6.10
N VAL A 323 -4.29 -5.23 -4.96
CA VAL A 323 -4.55 -6.07 -3.78
C VAL A 323 -5.62 -7.13 -4.08
N ASP A 324 -6.73 -6.74 -4.72
CA ASP A 324 -7.80 -7.67 -5.12
C ASP A 324 -7.27 -8.75 -6.07
N GLN A 325 -6.47 -8.37 -7.07
CA GLN A 325 -5.86 -9.31 -8.02
C GLN A 325 -4.88 -10.27 -7.32
N VAL A 326 -4.04 -9.80 -6.40
CA VAL A 326 -3.17 -10.69 -5.59
C VAL A 326 -4.01 -11.72 -4.83
N SER A 327 -5.12 -11.28 -4.21
CA SER A 327 -5.99 -12.16 -3.42
C SER A 327 -6.66 -13.27 -4.25
N ARG A 328 -6.82 -13.06 -5.57
CA ARG A 328 -7.42 -14.02 -6.51
C ARG A 328 -6.40 -14.98 -7.14
N VAL A 329 -5.15 -14.50 -7.34
CA VAL A 329 -4.10 -15.28 -8.03
C VAL A 329 -3.35 -16.18 -7.06
N VAL A 330 -3.29 -15.81 -5.78
CA VAL A 330 -2.50 -16.51 -4.77
C VAL A 330 -3.39 -17.38 -3.87
N PRO A 331 -3.02 -18.66 -3.65
CA PRO A 331 -3.72 -19.53 -2.70
C PRO A 331 -3.85 -18.92 -1.30
N ALA A 332 -4.94 -19.22 -0.61
CA ALA A 332 -5.22 -18.66 0.72
C ALA A 332 -4.06 -18.89 1.72
N ALA A 333 -3.46 -20.08 1.68
CA ALA A 333 -2.36 -20.46 2.56
C ALA A 333 -1.03 -19.69 2.34
N ALA A 334 -0.88 -18.96 1.22
CA ALA A 334 0.32 -18.19 0.91
C ALA A 334 0.04 -16.67 0.80
N ARG A 335 -1.17 -16.22 1.12
CA ARG A 335 -1.57 -14.79 0.98
C ARG A 335 -0.75 -13.86 1.85
N GLY A 336 -0.35 -14.27 3.05
CA GLY A 336 0.47 -13.46 3.93
C GLY A 336 1.84 -13.17 3.34
N GLU A 337 2.53 -14.20 2.83
CA GLU A 337 3.79 -14.02 2.13
C GLU A 337 3.62 -13.16 0.87
N ALA A 338 2.59 -13.42 0.08
CA ALA A 338 2.30 -12.66 -1.13
C ALA A 338 1.99 -11.19 -0.86
N MET A 339 1.22 -10.88 0.20
CA MET A 339 0.96 -9.51 0.63
C MET A 339 2.21 -8.83 1.17
N GLY A 340 3.11 -9.59 1.83
CA GLY A 340 4.43 -9.11 2.22
C GLY A 340 5.27 -8.70 1.00
N TRP A 341 5.35 -9.55 -0.01
CA TRP A 341 6.01 -9.23 -1.28
C TRP A 341 5.37 -8.03 -1.98
N HIS A 342 4.05 -8.00 -2.10
CA HIS A 342 3.33 -6.87 -2.68
C HIS A 342 3.64 -5.56 -1.95
N GLY A 343 3.68 -5.57 -0.62
CA GLY A 343 4.10 -4.42 0.19
C GLY A 343 5.53 -3.99 -0.08
N SER A 344 6.47 -4.93 -0.21
CA SER A 344 7.87 -4.63 -0.55
C SER A 344 8.01 -4.00 -1.93
N PHE A 345 7.27 -4.48 -2.93
CA PHE A 345 7.21 -3.90 -4.26
C PHE A 345 6.63 -2.47 -4.24
N MET A 346 5.58 -2.22 -3.47
CA MET A 346 5.04 -0.86 -3.26
C MET A 346 6.07 0.07 -2.62
N THR A 347 6.78 -0.42 -1.59
CA THR A 347 7.82 0.35 -0.91
C THR A 347 8.97 0.70 -1.86
N ALA A 348 9.38 -0.25 -2.71
CA ALA A 348 10.40 0.00 -3.73
C ALA A 348 9.96 1.06 -4.75
N GLY A 349 8.70 1.02 -5.19
CA GLY A 349 8.14 2.03 -6.08
C GLY A 349 8.17 3.44 -5.46
N MET A 350 7.73 3.56 -4.22
CA MET A 350 7.77 4.83 -3.48
C MET A 350 9.21 5.36 -3.35
N ALA A 351 10.16 4.48 -3.02
CA ALA A 351 11.57 4.84 -2.88
C ALA A 351 12.23 5.27 -4.21
N LEU A 352 11.76 4.77 -5.35
CA LEU A 352 12.29 5.12 -6.67
C LEU A 352 11.64 6.38 -7.26
N GLY A 353 10.38 6.66 -6.91
CA GLY A 353 9.61 7.75 -7.49
C GLY A 353 10.22 9.12 -7.24
N ALA A 354 10.55 9.42 -5.99
CA ALA A 354 11.10 10.73 -5.61
C ALA A 354 12.47 11.02 -6.26
N PRO A 355 13.48 10.12 -6.26
CA PRO A 355 14.74 10.37 -6.96
C PRO A 355 14.58 10.55 -8.47
N MET A 356 13.70 9.78 -9.12
CA MET A 356 13.44 9.93 -10.55
C MET A 356 12.80 11.27 -10.91
N ALA A 357 11.77 11.66 -10.15
CA ALA A 357 11.14 12.97 -10.32
C ALA A 357 12.13 14.10 -10.00
N GLY A 358 12.90 13.96 -8.90
CA GLY A 358 13.89 14.94 -8.47
C GLY A 358 14.95 15.20 -9.53
N ALA A 359 15.53 14.16 -10.12
CA ALA A 359 16.49 14.31 -11.19
C ALA A 359 15.91 15.09 -12.40
N ALA A 360 14.65 14.81 -12.77
CA ALA A 360 13.99 15.55 -13.85
C ALA A 360 13.70 17.00 -13.46
N ILE A 361 13.30 17.26 -12.20
CA ILE A 361 13.04 18.61 -11.67
C ILE A 361 14.33 19.45 -11.69
N ASP A 362 15.45 18.88 -11.24
CA ASP A 362 16.73 19.59 -11.16
C ASP A 362 17.26 20.01 -12.53
N HIS A 363 16.98 19.25 -13.59
CA HIS A 363 17.49 19.53 -14.93
C HIS A 363 16.54 20.36 -15.80
N VAL A 364 15.24 20.23 -15.62
CA VAL A 364 14.23 20.79 -16.55
C VAL A 364 13.24 21.71 -15.83
N GLY A 365 12.97 21.45 -14.55
CA GLY A 365 11.99 22.18 -13.75
C GLY A 365 10.86 21.30 -13.22
N TRP A 366 10.03 21.85 -12.35
CA TRP A 366 9.03 21.12 -11.57
C TRP A 366 8.04 20.30 -12.41
N GLY A 367 7.64 20.80 -13.58
CA GLY A 367 6.71 20.10 -14.49
C GLY A 367 7.27 18.78 -15.02
N ALA A 368 8.61 18.69 -15.20
CA ALA A 368 9.27 17.48 -15.65
C ALA A 368 9.15 16.35 -14.62
N GLY A 369 9.02 16.67 -13.33
CA GLY A 369 8.78 15.67 -12.29
C GLY A 369 7.49 14.89 -12.54
N PHE A 370 6.37 15.57 -12.76
CA PHE A 370 5.10 14.93 -13.09
C PHE A 370 5.15 14.14 -14.40
N LEU A 371 5.74 14.72 -15.45
CA LEU A 371 5.85 14.06 -16.76
C LEU A 371 6.68 12.78 -16.70
N THR A 372 7.80 12.79 -15.99
CA THR A 372 8.69 11.63 -15.86
C THR A 372 7.96 10.44 -15.24
N VAL A 373 7.30 10.65 -14.09
CA VAL A 373 6.59 9.55 -13.43
C VAL A 373 5.34 9.12 -14.20
N ALA A 374 4.66 10.05 -14.87
CA ALA A 374 3.53 9.73 -15.75
C ALA A 374 3.96 8.87 -16.94
N VAL A 375 5.06 9.21 -17.61
CA VAL A 375 5.60 8.42 -18.74
C VAL A 375 5.99 7.02 -18.30
N VAL A 376 6.68 6.87 -17.17
CA VAL A 376 7.06 5.55 -16.63
C VAL A 376 5.81 4.76 -16.24
N GLY A 377 4.85 5.37 -15.53
CA GLY A 377 3.59 4.74 -15.17
C GLY A 377 2.81 4.26 -16.40
N LEU A 378 2.72 5.10 -17.43
CA LEU A 378 2.03 4.78 -18.69
C LEU A 378 2.74 3.66 -19.45
N ALA A 379 4.07 3.68 -19.55
CA ALA A 379 4.85 2.64 -20.20
C ALA A 379 4.60 1.27 -19.53
N VAL A 380 4.66 1.20 -18.19
CA VAL A 380 4.36 -0.03 -17.43
C VAL A 380 2.91 -0.46 -17.64
N ALA A 381 1.96 0.47 -17.66
CA ALA A 381 0.55 0.19 -17.90
C ALA A 381 0.32 -0.44 -19.28
N LEU A 382 0.90 0.13 -20.33
CA LEU A 382 0.78 -0.37 -21.72
C LEU A 382 1.42 -1.75 -21.89
N VAL A 383 2.65 -1.93 -21.40
CA VAL A 383 3.35 -3.22 -21.47
C VAL A 383 2.58 -4.29 -20.69
N GLY A 384 2.13 -3.98 -19.49
CA GLY A 384 1.36 -4.90 -18.67
C GLY A 384 -0.02 -5.25 -19.25
N ALA A 385 -0.72 -4.27 -19.82
CA ALA A 385 -2.00 -4.50 -20.50
C ALA A 385 -1.82 -5.38 -21.75
N ALA A 386 -0.78 -5.14 -22.55
CA ALA A 386 -0.45 -5.95 -23.72
C ALA A 386 -0.12 -7.41 -23.33
N ALA A 387 0.72 -7.60 -22.30
CA ALA A 387 1.11 -8.93 -21.81
C ALA A 387 -0.09 -9.74 -21.28
N THR A 388 -1.02 -9.09 -20.57
CA THR A 388 -2.21 -9.74 -20.01
C THR A 388 -3.26 -10.05 -21.09
N SER A 389 -3.45 -9.14 -22.04
CA SER A 389 -4.38 -9.33 -23.17
C SER A 389 -3.92 -10.43 -24.11
N GLY A 390 -2.62 -10.53 -24.40
CA GLY A 390 -2.04 -11.57 -25.25
C GLY A 390 -2.24 -12.98 -24.65
N ARG A 391 -2.08 -13.13 -23.32
CA ARG A 391 -2.34 -14.41 -22.63
C ARG A 391 -3.81 -14.80 -22.67
N ALA A 392 -4.71 -13.86 -22.45
CA ALA A 392 -6.15 -14.12 -22.50
C ALA A 392 -6.60 -14.57 -23.90
N ARG A 393 -6.03 -13.99 -24.96
CA ARG A 393 -6.28 -14.42 -26.36
C ARG A 393 -5.74 -15.82 -26.62
N ARG A 394 -4.53 -16.15 -26.18
CA ARG A 394 -3.95 -17.50 -26.35
C ARG A 394 -4.79 -18.58 -25.67
N HIS A 395 -5.18 -18.37 -24.40
CA HIS A 395 -6.04 -19.31 -23.67
C HIS A 395 -7.43 -19.48 -24.30
N ARG A 396 -8.00 -18.43 -24.88
CA ARG A 396 -9.27 -18.55 -25.63
C ARG A 396 -9.10 -19.35 -26.90
N ALA A 397 -8.02 -19.13 -27.64
CA ALA A 397 -7.72 -19.91 -28.87
C ALA A 397 -7.45 -21.38 -28.55
N GLU A 398 -6.70 -21.70 -27.49
CA GLU A 398 -6.46 -23.07 -27.05
C GLU A 398 -7.74 -23.77 -26.58
N ARG A 399 -8.65 -23.06 -25.88
CA ARG A 399 -9.96 -23.60 -25.49
C ARG A 399 -10.86 -23.84 -26.70
N ALA A 400 -10.89 -22.93 -27.67
CA ALA A 400 -11.66 -23.09 -28.90
C ALA A 400 -11.15 -24.29 -29.71
N GLY A 401 -9.83 -24.46 -29.87
CA GLY A 401 -9.24 -25.61 -30.55
C GLY A 401 -9.58 -26.95 -29.87
N ARG A 402 -9.54 -27.02 -28.52
CA ARG A 402 -9.93 -28.22 -27.79
C ARG A 402 -11.42 -28.55 -27.91
N VAL A 403 -12.29 -27.53 -28.00
CA VAL A 403 -13.72 -27.74 -28.24
C VAL A 403 -13.95 -28.29 -29.65
N GLU A 404 -13.30 -27.73 -30.67
CA GLU A 404 -13.37 -28.24 -32.04
C GLU A 404 -12.83 -29.67 -32.19
N GLU A 405 -11.69 -30.00 -31.54
CA GLU A 405 -11.19 -31.39 -31.51
C GLU A 405 -12.18 -32.36 -30.87
N ARG A 406 -12.78 -31.97 -29.73
CA ARG A 406 -13.80 -32.82 -29.08
C ARG A 406 -15.07 -33.00 -29.94
N THR A 407 -15.50 -31.93 -30.63
CA THR A 407 -16.67 -32.01 -31.53
C THR A 407 -16.37 -32.86 -32.76
N ARG A 408 -15.16 -32.79 -33.31
CA ARG A 408 -14.75 -33.69 -34.44
C ARG A 408 -14.63 -35.14 -33.99
N ALA A 409 -14.06 -35.41 -32.82
CA ALA A 409 -13.95 -36.77 -32.28
C ALA A 409 -15.33 -37.37 -31.98
N ALA A 410 -16.31 -36.59 -31.54
CA ALA A 410 -17.68 -37.04 -31.30
C ALA A 410 -18.49 -37.23 -32.58
N ALA A 411 -18.12 -36.61 -33.69
CA ALA A 411 -18.78 -36.79 -35.00
C ALA A 411 -18.21 -37.96 -35.84
N THR A 412 -17.14 -38.59 -35.34
CA THR A 412 -16.48 -39.73 -35.99
C THR A 412 -16.81 -41.07 -35.31
N VAL A 413 -17.62 -41.09 -34.27
CA VAL A 413 -18.21 -42.24 -33.59
C VAL A 413 -19.71 -42.33 -33.93
#